data_0a032a57415eedfb4e3690e5872907b3
#
_entry.id   0a032a57415eedfb4e3690e5872907b3
#
_cell.length_a   1.000
_cell.length_b   1.000
_cell.length_c   1.000
_cell.angle_alpha   90.00
_cell.angle_beta   90.00
_cell.angle_gamma   90.00
#
_symmetry.space_group_name_H-M   'P 1'
#
loop_
_entity.id
_entity.type
_entity.pdbx_description
1 polymer ?
#
loop_
_entity_poly.entity_id
_entity_poly.type
_entity_poly.pdbx_seq_one_letter_code
_entity_poly.pdbx_strand_id
1 'polypeptide(L)'
;MPGTSASVMIRPATELDQEAIIHLLLAQLHEHGMTIQATEIAAAVEGVFYRPERGSLFVATMQGIIIGVAYLSFTWTLEHGGKTAWLEELYVVPEHRDEGIGRALLTVVCDHAVAQGCAAVDLEVDTTHQRAAHLYARQGFRPLDRTRWVRLLR
;
A
#
# COMPACT_ATOMS: atom_id res chain seq x y z
N MET A 1 -35.59 8.29 -5.26
CA MET A 1 -34.88 7.67 -4.15
C MET A 1 -33.42 8.03 -4.27
N PRO A 2 -32.82 8.77 -3.34
CA PRO A 2 -31.39 8.94 -3.36
C PRO A 2 -30.79 7.56 -3.06
N GLY A 3 -30.05 6.99 -4.03
CA GLY A 3 -29.31 5.77 -3.83
C GLY A 3 -28.36 5.96 -2.66
N THR A 4 -28.43 5.08 -1.68
CA THR A 4 -27.49 5.03 -0.57
C THR A 4 -26.11 4.84 -1.18
N SER A 5 -25.33 5.89 -1.25
CA SER A 5 -23.92 5.78 -1.67
C SER A 5 -23.29 4.78 -0.72
N ALA A 6 -22.83 3.66 -1.27
CA ALA A 6 -22.19 2.64 -0.46
C ALA A 6 -20.94 3.25 0.18
N SER A 7 -20.92 3.27 1.52
CA SER A 7 -19.78 3.85 2.25
C SER A 7 -18.55 2.95 2.15
N VAL A 8 -17.41 3.57 1.89
CA VAL A 8 -16.11 2.89 1.94
C VAL A 8 -15.63 2.87 3.39
N MET A 9 -15.19 1.72 3.85
CA MET A 9 -14.55 1.55 5.16
C MET A 9 -13.10 1.13 4.96
N ILE A 10 -12.18 1.79 5.69
CA ILE A 10 -10.77 1.40 5.71
C ILE A 10 -10.45 0.84 7.10
N ARG A 11 -9.83 -0.32 7.12
CA ARG A 11 -9.47 -1.01 8.35
C ARG A 11 -8.17 -1.78 8.20
N PRO A 12 -7.51 -2.14 9.32
CA PRO A 12 -6.45 -3.13 9.27
C PRO A 12 -6.95 -4.44 8.66
N ALA A 13 -6.09 -5.07 7.86
CA ALA A 13 -6.37 -6.37 7.30
C ALA A 13 -6.27 -7.47 8.37
N THR A 14 -7.02 -8.53 8.18
CA THR A 14 -6.94 -9.76 8.97
C THR A 14 -6.54 -10.94 8.09
N GLU A 15 -6.19 -12.06 8.69
CA GLU A 15 -5.86 -13.28 7.93
C GLU A 15 -7.02 -13.75 7.02
N LEU A 16 -8.27 -13.41 7.36
CA LEU A 16 -9.44 -13.72 6.54
C LEU A 16 -9.45 -12.95 5.21
N ASP A 17 -8.72 -11.84 5.14
CA ASP A 17 -8.62 -11.01 3.94
C ASP A 17 -7.50 -11.48 2.99
N GLN A 18 -6.71 -12.46 3.38
CA GLN A 18 -5.47 -12.84 2.70
C GLN A 18 -5.68 -13.19 1.23
N GLU A 19 -6.69 -14.00 0.91
CA GLU A 19 -6.98 -14.41 -0.47
C GLU A 19 -7.31 -13.19 -1.35
N ALA A 20 -8.18 -12.30 -0.88
CA ALA A 20 -8.55 -11.09 -1.61
C ALA A 20 -7.35 -10.14 -1.78
N ILE A 21 -6.51 -9.98 -0.75
CA ILE A 21 -5.30 -9.19 -0.81
C ILE A 21 -4.34 -9.71 -1.87
N ILE A 22 -4.08 -11.02 -1.89
CA ILE A 22 -3.23 -11.67 -2.88
C ILE A 22 -3.74 -11.40 -4.29
N HIS A 23 -5.05 -11.53 -4.50
CA HIS A 23 -5.68 -11.27 -5.78
C HIS A 23 -5.45 -9.81 -6.26
N LEU A 24 -5.64 -8.83 -5.39
CA LEU A 24 -5.43 -7.43 -5.71
C LEU A 24 -3.95 -7.11 -5.99
N LEU A 25 -3.04 -7.66 -5.21
CA LEU A 25 -1.60 -7.44 -5.40
C LEU A 25 -1.10 -8.06 -6.70
N LEU A 26 -1.60 -9.22 -7.07
CA LEU A 26 -1.29 -9.83 -8.38
C LEU A 26 -1.79 -8.96 -9.53
N ALA A 27 -2.99 -8.41 -9.42
CA ALA A 27 -3.54 -7.51 -10.44
C ALA A 27 -2.67 -6.25 -10.58
N GLN A 28 -2.24 -5.65 -9.48
CA GLN A 28 -1.35 -4.49 -9.48
C GLN A 28 0.00 -4.80 -10.15
N LEU A 29 0.63 -5.90 -9.79
CA LEU A 29 1.92 -6.30 -10.36
C LEU A 29 1.81 -6.57 -11.88
N HIS A 30 0.71 -7.19 -12.32
CA HIS A 30 0.42 -7.34 -13.74
C HIS A 30 0.28 -6.00 -14.46
N GLU A 31 -0.40 -5.02 -13.87
CA GLU A 31 -0.49 -3.67 -14.44
C GLU A 31 0.88 -3.01 -14.61
N HIS A 32 1.84 -3.33 -13.72
CA HIS A 32 3.21 -2.82 -13.78
C HIS A 32 4.15 -3.68 -14.65
N GLY A 33 3.61 -4.68 -15.35
CA GLY A 33 4.39 -5.56 -16.21
C GLY A 33 5.33 -6.51 -15.47
N MET A 34 5.11 -6.70 -14.18
CA MET A 34 5.90 -7.61 -13.35
C MET A 34 5.30 -9.01 -13.36
N THR A 35 6.17 -10.02 -13.46
CA THR A 35 5.77 -11.43 -13.36
C THR A 35 6.23 -11.98 -12.00
N ILE A 36 5.29 -12.33 -11.17
CA ILE A 36 5.52 -12.98 -9.89
C ILE A 36 4.51 -14.09 -9.72
N GLN A 37 4.92 -15.19 -9.08
CA GLN A 37 4.03 -16.31 -8.83
C GLN A 37 3.07 -16.02 -7.66
N ALA A 38 1.84 -16.47 -7.79
CA ALA A 38 0.85 -16.34 -6.72
C ALA A 38 1.33 -16.93 -5.39
N THR A 39 2.10 -18.02 -5.42
CA THR A 39 2.70 -18.64 -4.24
C THR A 39 3.73 -17.75 -3.55
N GLU A 40 4.48 -16.96 -4.31
CA GLU A 40 5.48 -16.03 -3.74
C GLU A 40 4.79 -14.86 -3.05
N ILE A 41 3.75 -14.29 -3.67
CA ILE A 41 2.93 -13.25 -3.03
C ILE A 41 2.23 -13.79 -1.79
N ALA A 42 1.66 -14.98 -1.86
CA ALA A 42 1.00 -15.61 -0.72
C ALA A 42 1.95 -15.77 0.48
N ALA A 43 3.16 -16.28 0.24
CA ALA A 43 4.17 -16.41 1.28
C ALA A 43 4.60 -15.07 1.87
N ALA A 44 4.72 -14.03 1.03
CA ALA A 44 5.06 -12.69 1.49
C ALA A 44 3.95 -12.09 2.37
N VAL A 45 2.70 -12.19 1.96
CA VAL A 45 1.53 -11.69 2.72
C VAL A 45 1.40 -12.43 4.05
N GLU A 46 1.50 -13.76 4.04
CA GLU A 46 1.50 -14.59 5.24
C GLU A 46 2.62 -14.16 6.20
N GLY A 47 3.81 -13.90 5.68
CA GLY A 47 4.96 -13.43 6.45
C GLY A 47 4.72 -12.10 7.17
N VAL A 48 3.89 -11.21 6.62
CA VAL A 48 3.50 -9.95 7.28
C VAL A 48 2.55 -10.23 8.45
N PHE A 49 1.54 -11.08 8.26
CA PHE A 49 0.61 -11.45 9.34
C PHE A 49 1.32 -12.19 10.49
N TYR A 50 2.25 -13.07 10.14
CA TYR A 50 3.02 -13.84 11.14
C TYR A 50 4.00 -12.98 11.95
N ARG A 51 4.49 -11.88 11.36
CA ARG A 51 5.48 -10.98 11.96
C ARG A 51 5.03 -9.53 11.86
N PRO A 52 4.19 -9.06 12.79
CA PRO A 52 3.66 -7.68 12.76
C PRO A 52 4.73 -6.59 12.76
N GLU A 53 5.93 -6.89 13.25
CA GLU A 53 7.06 -5.95 13.21
C GLU A 53 7.59 -5.68 11.80
N ARG A 54 7.24 -6.51 10.82
CA ARG A 54 7.63 -6.30 9.40
C ARG A 54 6.84 -5.20 8.75
N GLY A 55 5.58 -5.05 9.13
CA GLY A 55 4.71 -4.07 8.50
C GLY A 55 3.24 -4.27 8.84
N SER A 56 2.41 -3.51 8.16
CA SER A 56 0.96 -3.51 8.34
C SER A 56 0.24 -3.49 7.00
N LEU A 57 -0.81 -4.27 6.89
CA LEU A 57 -1.71 -4.32 5.75
C LEU A 57 -3.04 -3.66 6.11
N PHE A 58 -3.55 -2.83 5.20
CA PHE A 58 -4.85 -2.19 5.31
C PHE A 58 -5.68 -2.51 4.08
N VAL A 59 -6.99 -2.61 4.28
CA VAL A 59 -7.94 -2.83 3.19
C VAL A 59 -9.01 -1.76 3.18
N ALA A 60 -9.44 -1.38 1.99
CA ALA A 60 -10.64 -0.60 1.76
C ALA A 60 -11.76 -1.54 1.33
N THR A 61 -12.88 -1.48 2.03
CA THR A 61 -14.04 -2.33 1.75
C THR A 61 -15.25 -1.49 1.39
N MET A 62 -16.05 -2.00 0.47
CA MET A 62 -17.36 -1.47 0.12
C MET A 62 -18.36 -2.62 0.09
N GLN A 63 -19.43 -2.53 0.87
CA GLN A 63 -20.43 -3.60 1.00
C GLN A 63 -19.80 -4.98 1.31
N GLY A 64 -18.74 -5.00 2.13
CA GLY A 64 -18.04 -6.22 2.52
C GLY A 64 -17.04 -6.76 1.49
N ILE A 65 -16.92 -6.12 0.33
CA ILE A 65 -15.97 -6.51 -0.72
C ILE A 65 -14.71 -5.65 -0.59
N ILE A 66 -13.54 -6.26 -0.66
CA ILE A 66 -12.26 -5.56 -0.67
C ILE A 66 -12.02 -4.97 -2.06
N ILE A 67 -11.89 -3.65 -2.12
CA ILE A 67 -11.70 -2.87 -3.34
C ILE A 67 -10.38 -2.12 -3.36
N GLY A 68 -9.62 -2.17 -2.30
CA GLY A 68 -8.31 -1.54 -2.22
C GLY A 68 -7.46 -2.16 -1.13
N VAL A 69 -6.15 -2.03 -1.27
CA VAL A 69 -5.15 -2.52 -0.33
C VAL A 69 -3.98 -1.55 -0.23
N ALA A 70 -3.41 -1.44 0.96
CA ALA A 70 -2.15 -0.75 1.19
C ALA A 70 -1.25 -1.61 2.08
N TYR A 71 0.04 -1.63 1.75
CA TYR A 71 1.06 -2.30 2.54
C TYR A 71 2.16 -1.33 2.94
N LEU A 72 2.38 -1.22 4.23
CA LEU A 72 3.41 -0.39 4.84
C LEU A 72 4.42 -1.30 5.53
N SER A 73 5.67 -1.31 5.06
CA SER A 73 6.76 -2.04 5.72
C SER A 73 7.51 -1.12 6.68
N PHE A 74 8.09 -1.69 7.73
CA PHE A 74 8.88 -0.95 8.71
C PHE A 74 10.37 -1.24 8.54
N THR A 75 11.17 -0.19 8.63
CA THR A 75 12.63 -0.27 8.55
C THR A 75 13.26 0.60 9.64
N TRP A 76 14.53 0.36 9.91
CA TRP A 76 15.34 1.19 10.78
C TRP A 76 16.39 1.88 9.94
N THR A 77 16.31 3.21 9.82
CA THR A 77 17.19 3.98 8.95
C THR A 77 17.98 5.02 9.72
N LEU A 78 19.24 5.20 9.34
CA LEU A 78 20.09 6.23 9.89
C LEU A 78 19.72 7.62 9.35
N GLU A 79 19.28 7.66 8.11
CA GLU A 79 18.86 8.88 7.42
C GLU A 79 17.74 9.62 8.15
N HIS A 80 16.77 8.88 8.68
CA HIS A 80 15.63 9.42 9.41
C HIS A 80 15.79 9.30 10.94
N GLY A 81 16.91 8.78 11.40
CA GLY A 81 17.22 8.69 12.84
C GLY A 81 16.49 7.57 13.58
N GLY A 82 16.03 6.53 12.90
CA GLY A 82 15.40 5.39 13.55
C GLY A 82 14.31 4.71 12.71
N LYS A 83 13.20 4.40 13.35
CA LYS A 83 12.10 3.69 12.70
C LYS A 83 11.46 4.54 11.61
N THR A 84 11.33 3.96 10.44
CA THR A 84 10.65 4.53 9.29
C THR A 84 9.70 3.52 8.67
N ALA A 85 8.81 4.00 7.83
CA ALA A 85 7.94 3.15 7.05
C ALA A 85 8.20 3.35 5.56
N TRP A 86 7.96 2.30 4.80
CA TRP A 86 7.97 2.31 3.35
C TRP A 86 6.60 1.90 2.86
N LEU A 87 5.95 2.77 2.11
CA LEU A 87 4.71 2.41 1.43
C LEU A 87 5.05 1.56 0.22
N GLU A 88 4.98 0.25 0.40
CA GLU A 88 5.32 -0.73 -0.63
C GLU A 88 4.25 -0.82 -1.71
N GLU A 89 2.98 -0.83 -1.28
CA GLU A 89 1.84 -1.03 -2.16
C GLU A 89 0.68 -0.11 -1.78
N LEU A 90 0.06 0.47 -2.79
CA LEU A 90 -1.19 1.22 -2.70
C LEU A 90 -1.98 0.95 -3.97
N TYR A 91 -3.05 0.18 -3.86
CA TYR A 91 -3.83 -0.24 -5.00
C TYR A 91 -5.33 -0.12 -4.76
N VAL A 92 -6.04 0.39 -5.74
CA VAL A 92 -7.50 0.43 -5.80
C VAL A 92 -7.92 -0.20 -7.12
N VAL A 93 -8.91 -1.09 -7.07
CA VAL A 93 -9.44 -1.72 -8.29
C VAL A 93 -9.89 -0.66 -9.30
N PRO A 94 -9.67 -0.88 -10.60
CA PRO A 94 -9.94 0.13 -11.63
C PRO A 94 -11.34 0.74 -11.58
N GLU A 95 -12.35 -0.07 -11.27
CA GLU A 95 -13.77 0.31 -11.23
C GLU A 95 -14.09 1.34 -10.14
N HIS A 96 -13.23 1.45 -9.12
CA HIS A 96 -13.41 2.34 -7.97
C HIS A 96 -12.31 3.41 -7.87
N ARG A 97 -11.56 3.64 -8.93
CA ARG A 97 -10.59 4.73 -9.00
C ARG A 97 -11.32 6.07 -9.16
N ASP A 98 -10.64 7.16 -8.79
CA ASP A 98 -11.19 8.54 -8.82
C ASP A 98 -12.31 8.82 -7.82
N GLU A 99 -12.52 7.93 -6.87
CA GLU A 99 -13.51 8.07 -5.79
C GLU A 99 -12.87 8.51 -4.46
N GLY A 100 -11.57 8.84 -4.46
CA GLY A 100 -10.86 9.27 -3.26
C GLY A 100 -10.39 8.15 -2.33
N ILE A 101 -10.53 6.88 -2.73
CA ILE A 101 -10.19 5.71 -1.90
C ILE A 101 -8.69 5.60 -1.68
N GLY A 102 -7.87 5.83 -2.72
CA GLY A 102 -6.41 5.83 -2.60
C GLY A 102 -5.92 6.90 -1.62
N ARG A 103 -6.52 8.09 -1.67
CA ARG A 103 -6.23 9.17 -0.73
C ARG A 103 -6.60 8.78 0.71
N ALA A 104 -7.75 8.17 0.90
CA ALA A 104 -8.20 7.74 2.21
C ALA A 104 -7.30 6.62 2.79
N LEU A 105 -6.91 5.64 1.98
CA LEU A 105 -5.92 4.63 2.35
C LEU A 105 -4.59 5.26 2.75
N LEU A 106 -4.09 6.20 1.94
CA LEU A 106 -2.82 6.89 2.21
C LEU A 106 -2.87 7.66 3.53
N THR A 107 -3.98 8.34 3.83
CA THR A 107 -4.16 9.03 5.11
C THR A 107 -4.08 8.05 6.28
N VAL A 108 -4.80 6.94 6.20
CA VAL A 108 -4.82 5.92 7.27
C VAL A 108 -3.43 5.32 7.51
N VAL A 109 -2.69 4.98 6.45
CA VAL A 109 -1.35 4.38 6.62
C VAL A 109 -0.33 5.39 7.16
N CYS A 110 -0.44 6.68 6.78
CA CYS A 110 0.42 7.71 7.34
C CYS A 110 0.13 7.94 8.82
N ASP A 111 -1.14 8.01 9.22
CA ASP A 111 -1.54 8.12 10.62
C ASP A 111 -1.06 6.91 11.42
N HIS A 112 -1.15 5.71 10.84
CA HIS A 112 -0.63 4.50 11.46
C HIS A 112 0.89 4.54 11.63
N ALA A 113 1.63 5.03 10.64
CA ALA A 113 3.08 5.19 10.75
C ALA A 113 3.46 6.14 11.89
N VAL A 114 2.73 7.25 12.05
CA VAL A 114 2.91 8.16 13.20
C VAL A 114 2.66 7.43 14.52
N ALA A 115 1.56 6.69 14.62
CA ALA A 115 1.22 5.91 15.82
C ALA A 115 2.27 4.83 16.15
N GLN A 116 2.95 4.30 15.13
CA GLN A 116 4.04 3.34 15.28
C GLN A 116 5.40 3.99 15.60
N GLY A 117 5.45 5.30 15.74
CA GLY A 117 6.68 6.03 16.05
C GLY A 117 7.63 6.21 14.87
N CYS A 118 7.13 6.11 13.64
CA CYS A 118 7.94 6.34 12.45
C CYS A 118 8.24 7.82 12.26
N ALA A 119 9.49 8.13 11.90
CA ALA A 119 9.94 9.49 11.62
C ALA A 119 9.58 9.94 10.19
N ALA A 120 9.38 9.01 9.27
CA ALA A 120 9.06 9.28 7.87
C ALA A 120 8.32 8.09 7.24
N VAL A 121 7.65 8.38 6.15
CA VAL A 121 7.14 7.39 5.20
C VAL A 121 7.80 7.67 3.87
N ASP A 122 8.55 6.70 3.37
CA ASP A 122 9.15 6.74 2.04
C ASP A 122 8.31 5.91 1.07
N LEU A 123 8.36 6.25 -0.20
CA LEU A 123 7.74 5.47 -1.27
C LEU A 123 8.50 5.66 -2.57
N GLU A 124 8.16 4.84 -3.55
CA GLU A 124 8.71 4.93 -4.89
C GLU A 124 7.56 5.09 -5.89
N VAL A 125 7.73 5.97 -6.85
CA VAL A 125 6.78 6.20 -7.94
C VAL A 125 7.50 6.02 -9.25
N ASP A 126 6.94 5.23 -10.16
CA ASP A 126 7.42 5.16 -11.53
C ASP A 126 7.30 6.55 -12.18
N THR A 127 8.37 6.98 -12.85
CA THR A 127 8.43 8.30 -13.49
C THR A 127 7.34 8.51 -14.55
N THR A 128 6.77 7.44 -15.08
CA THR A 128 5.66 7.48 -16.03
C THR A 128 4.29 7.60 -15.36
N HIS A 129 4.21 7.39 -14.04
CA HIS A 129 2.95 7.33 -13.29
C HIS A 129 2.60 8.69 -12.67
N GLN A 130 2.35 9.69 -13.52
CA GLN A 130 2.11 11.08 -13.09
C GLN A 130 0.91 11.24 -12.15
N ARG A 131 -0.13 10.45 -12.33
CA ARG A 131 -1.33 10.50 -11.50
C ARG A 131 -1.04 10.12 -10.04
N ALA A 132 -0.27 9.06 -9.82
CA ALA A 132 0.18 8.67 -8.48
C ALA A 132 1.07 9.76 -7.88
N ALA A 133 1.99 10.31 -8.66
CA ALA A 133 2.85 11.40 -8.20
C ALA A 133 2.05 12.63 -7.74
N HIS A 134 0.98 13.00 -8.44
CA HIS A 134 0.10 14.09 -8.02
C HIS A 134 -0.64 13.78 -6.71
N LEU A 135 -1.10 12.55 -6.52
CA LEU A 135 -1.70 12.12 -5.26
C LEU A 135 -0.73 12.31 -4.10
N TYR A 136 0.48 11.80 -4.24
CA TYR A 136 1.50 11.86 -3.19
C TYR A 136 1.95 13.29 -2.90
N ALA A 137 2.17 14.10 -3.92
CA ALA A 137 2.53 15.52 -3.75
C ALA A 137 1.46 16.29 -2.95
N ARG A 138 0.18 16.06 -3.24
CA ARG A 138 -0.92 16.68 -2.48
C ARG A 138 -1.01 16.22 -1.04
N GLN A 139 -0.45 15.06 -0.71
CA GLN A 139 -0.38 14.53 0.66
C GLN A 139 0.94 14.87 1.37
N GLY A 140 1.73 15.78 0.83
CA GLY A 140 2.96 16.27 1.46
C GLY A 140 4.23 15.49 1.14
N PHE A 141 4.14 14.49 0.26
CA PHE A 141 5.34 13.81 -0.24
C PHE A 141 6.06 14.69 -1.26
N ARG A 142 7.37 14.60 -1.27
CA ARG A 142 8.21 15.32 -2.22
C ARG A 142 9.20 14.36 -2.87
N PRO A 143 9.50 14.51 -4.16
CA PRO A 143 10.48 13.68 -4.83
C PRO A 143 11.89 13.96 -4.29
N LEU A 144 12.71 12.92 -4.24
CA LEU A 144 14.13 13.01 -3.96
C LEU A 144 14.90 12.78 -5.26
N ASP A 145 16.05 13.43 -5.39
CA ASP A 145 16.97 13.23 -6.53
C ASP A 145 17.81 11.99 -6.31
N ARG A 146 17.19 10.83 -6.41
CA ARG A 146 17.80 9.51 -6.21
C ARG A 146 17.21 8.50 -7.18
N THR A 147 18.02 7.51 -7.54
CA THR A 147 17.62 6.38 -8.37
C THR A 147 17.73 5.09 -7.57
N ARG A 148 16.68 4.27 -7.61
CA ARG A 148 16.71 2.95 -6.99
C ARG A 148 17.45 1.96 -7.88
N TRP A 149 18.32 1.16 -7.25
CA TRP A 149 19.09 0.09 -7.89
C TRP A 149 18.71 -1.24 -7.24
N VAL A 150 18.62 -2.30 -8.04
CA VAL A 150 18.37 -3.65 -7.54
C VAL A 150 19.39 -4.64 -8.11
N ARG A 151 19.86 -5.56 -7.27
CA ARG A 151 20.59 -6.76 -7.69
C ARG A 151 19.84 -7.96 -7.10
N LEU A 152 19.28 -8.77 -8.00
CA LEU A 152 18.63 -10.02 -7.56
C LEU A 152 19.69 -11.00 -7.07
N LEU A 153 19.41 -11.68 -5.95
CA LEU A 153 20.34 -12.62 -5.31
C LEU A 153 19.89 -14.08 -5.48
N ARG A 154 18.73 -14.30 -6.12
CA ARG A 154 18.16 -15.61 -6.40
C ARG A 154 17.32 -15.56 -7.67
#